data_7e2edf86d0b90d35a220a1c212a889bc
#
_entry.id   7e2edf86d0b90d35a220a1c212a889bc
#
_cell.length_a   1.000
_cell.length_b   1.000
_cell.length_c   1.000
_cell.angle_alpha   90.00
_cell.angle_beta   90.00
_cell.angle_gamma   90.00
#
_symmetry.space_group_name_H-M   'P 1'
#
loop_
_entity.id
_entity.type
_entity.pdbx_description
1 polymer ?
#
loop_
_entity_poly.entity_id
_entity_poly.type
_entity_poly.pdbx_seq_one_letter_code
_entity_poly.pdbx_strand_id
1 'polypeptide(L)'
;HAAEGLYVTFRVSAPAAREHTRGLLASLGGIGLWARQNTPPGTLFAVADIGAFGYYSDRPVLDLYGLVTPSMGPLSVSEGYDRVVTNLRFEGIARPEYLVDRARVEARLTVAPEPDSPYRFLFARSVPNLGITRPGEWVYSVYAIDWAAWELLHPKLANR
;
A
#
# COMPACT_ATOMS: atom_id res chain seq x y z
N HIS A 1 -16.16 -28.15 24.65
CA HIS A 1 -15.11 -27.67 23.72
C HIS A 1 -15.56 -27.60 22.27
N ALA A 2 -16.27 -28.62 21.68
CA ALA A 2 -16.71 -28.58 20.27
C ALA A 2 -17.78 -27.50 20.00
N ALA A 3 -18.77 -27.37 20.90
CA ALA A 3 -19.83 -26.36 20.79
C ALA A 3 -19.30 -24.92 20.92
N GLU A 4 -18.31 -24.69 21.77
CA GLU A 4 -17.64 -23.39 21.94
C GLU A 4 -16.85 -23.04 20.67
N GLY A 5 -16.14 -23.99 20.08
CA GLY A 5 -15.41 -23.80 18.83
C GLY A 5 -16.35 -23.44 17.66
N LEU A 6 -17.51 -24.10 17.55
CA LEU A 6 -18.52 -23.78 16.55
C LEU A 6 -19.11 -22.40 16.79
N TYR A 7 -19.42 -22.02 18.03
CA TYR A 7 -19.93 -20.69 18.35
C TYR A 7 -18.96 -19.59 17.94
N VAL A 8 -17.68 -19.70 18.33
CA VAL A 8 -16.63 -18.73 17.97
C VAL A 8 -16.49 -18.65 16.45
N THR A 9 -16.48 -19.78 15.74
CA THR A 9 -16.35 -19.81 14.29
C THR A 9 -17.50 -19.08 13.60
N PHE A 10 -18.75 -19.42 13.93
CA PHE A 10 -19.90 -18.87 13.21
C PHE A 10 -20.35 -17.48 13.68
N ARG A 11 -20.14 -17.14 14.96
CA ARG A 11 -20.62 -15.87 15.52
C ARG A 11 -19.58 -14.78 15.54
N VAL A 12 -18.31 -15.13 15.54
CA VAL A 12 -17.22 -14.17 15.65
C VAL A 12 -16.33 -14.19 14.40
N SER A 13 -15.71 -15.34 14.10
CA SER A 13 -14.69 -15.41 13.05
C SER A 13 -15.27 -15.27 11.63
N ALA A 14 -16.41 -15.90 11.34
CA ALA A 14 -16.98 -15.83 9.99
C ALA A 14 -17.54 -14.45 9.63
N PRO A 15 -18.25 -13.71 10.50
CA PRO A 15 -18.64 -12.34 10.23
C PRO A 15 -17.44 -11.41 10.03
N ALA A 16 -16.44 -11.50 10.91
CA ALA A 16 -15.22 -10.68 10.81
C ALA A 16 -14.44 -10.94 9.50
N ALA A 17 -14.33 -12.21 9.09
CA ALA A 17 -13.71 -12.57 7.82
C ALA A 17 -14.47 -12.03 6.61
N ARG A 18 -15.79 -12.06 6.64
CA ARG A 18 -16.64 -11.50 5.56
C ARG A 18 -16.51 -9.99 5.46
N GLU A 19 -16.52 -9.30 6.59
CA GLU A 19 -16.33 -7.84 6.65
C GLU A 19 -14.96 -7.45 6.12
N HIS A 20 -13.90 -8.12 6.57
CA HIS A 20 -12.55 -7.94 6.09
C HIS A 20 -12.44 -8.13 4.57
N THR A 21 -12.98 -9.24 4.04
CA THR A 21 -12.96 -9.51 2.60
C THR A 21 -13.70 -8.45 1.80
N ARG A 22 -14.89 -8.05 2.24
CA ARG A 22 -15.66 -6.97 1.58
C ARG A 22 -14.91 -5.64 1.61
N GLY A 23 -14.32 -5.29 2.76
CA GLY A 23 -13.53 -4.09 2.92
C GLY A 23 -12.32 -4.06 1.98
N LEU A 24 -11.56 -5.15 1.91
CA LEU A 24 -10.41 -5.26 0.99
C LEU A 24 -10.83 -5.19 -0.48
N LEU A 25 -11.92 -5.84 -0.87
CA LEU A 25 -12.41 -5.78 -2.24
C LEU A 25 -12.87 -4.36 -2.61
N ALA A 26 -13.59 -3.69 -1.72
CA ALA A 26 -14.06 -2.32 -1.96
C ALA A 26 -12.91 -1.31 -2.02
N SER A 27 -11.86 -1.48 -1.20
CA SER A 27 -10.68 -0.60 -1.14
C SER A 27 -9.60 -1.00 -2.14
N LEU A 28 -8.78 -1.98 -1.83
CA LEU A 28 -7.66 -2.41 -2.67
C LEU A 28 -8.08 -3.01 -4.00
N GLY A 29 -9.16 -3.79 -4.04
CA GLY A 29 -9.72 -4.29 -5.29
C GLY A 29 -10.19 -3.14 -6.18
N GLY A 30 -10.88 -2.15 -5.60
CA GLY A 30 -11.31 -0.94 -6.30
C GLY A 30 -10.14 -0.08 -6.80
N ILE A 31 -9.06 0.04 -6.01
CA ILE A 31 -7.82 0.71 -6.43
C ILE A 31 -7.15 -0.06 -7.57
N GLY A 32 -7.10 -1.40 -7.48
CA GLY A 32 -6.57 -2.25 -8.54
C GLY A 32 -7.32 -2.07 -9.88
N LEU A 33 -8.66 -2.09 -9.84
CA LEU A 33 -9.48 -1.83 -11.03
C LEU A 33 -9.23 -0.42 -11.59
N TRP A 34 -9.11 0.60 -10.75
CA TRP A 34 -8.75 1.94 -11.17
C TRP A 34 -7.38 1.95 -11.86
N ALA A 35 -6.38 1.31 -11.29
CA ALA A 35 -5.05 1.19 -11.88
C ALA A 35 -5.11 0.57 -13.28
N ARG A 36 -5.83 -0.55 -13.41
CA ARG A 36 -6.03 -1.22 -14.70
C ARG A 36 -6.67 -0.33 -15.77
N GLN A 37 -7.64 0.49 -15.38
CA GLN A 37 -8.40 1.35 -16.30
C GLN A 37 -7.70 2.66 -16.65
N ASN A 38 -6.85 3.19 -15.73
CA ASN A 38 -6.34 4.55 -15.83
C ASN A 38 -4.82 4.65 -16.01
N THR A 39 -4.12 3.51 -16.10
CA THR A 39 -2.66 3.49 -16.30
C THR A 39 -2.26 2.51 -17.40
N PRO A 40 -1.14 2.73 -18.11
CA PRO A 40 -0.60 1.79 -19.08
C PRO A 40 -0.26 0.41 -18.48
N PRO A 41 -0.27 -0.69 -19.26
CA PRO A 41 -0.02 -2.04 -18.75
C PRO A 41 1.31 -2.24 -18.01
N GLY A 42 2.36 -1.50 -18.38
CA GLY A 42 3.69 -1.60 -17.74
C GLY A 42 3.89 -0.75 -16.50
N THR A 43 2.89 0.05 -16.08
CA THR A 43 2.99 0.94 -14.93
C THR A 43 3.25 0.18 -13.64
N LEU A 44 4.34 0.49 -12.95
CA LEU A 44 4.75 -0.16 -11.70
C LEU A 44 4.14 0.55 -10.49
N PHE A 45 3.58 -0.23 -9.59
CA PHE A 45 3.01 0.24 -8.33
C PHE A 45 3.79 -0.30 -7.13
N ALA A 46 4.18 0.57 -6.20
CA ALA A 46 4.63 0.15 -4.86
C ALA A 46 3.41 -0.06 -3.97
N VAL A 47 3.29 -1.25 -3.37
CA VAL A 47 2.10 -1.64 -2.60
C VAL A 47 2.49 -2.42 -1.35
N ALA A 48 1.83 -2.13 -0.22
CA ALA A 48 2.05 -2.86 1.03
C ALA A 48 1.24 -4.18 1.09
N ASP A 49 -0.02 -4.14 0.69
CA ASP A 49 -0.94 -5.29 0.74
C ASP A 49 -1.29 -5.72 -0.68
N ILE A 50 -0.44 -6.57 -1.27
CA ILE A 50 -0.45 -6.89 -2.70
C ILE A 50 -1.66 -7.73 -3.17
N GLY A 51 -2.30 -8.52 -2.29
CA GLY A 51 -3.27 -9.55 -2.65
C GLY A 51 -4.39 -9.08 -3.59
N ALA A 52 -5.34 -8.30 -3.08
CA ALA A 52 -6.48 -7.82 -3.89
C ALA A 52 -6.02 -6.82 -4.97
N PHE A 53 -5.05 -5.95 -4.66
CA PHE A 53 -4.53 -5.01 -5.65
C PHE A 53 -3.91 -5.74 -6.85
N GLY A 54 -2.97 -6.66 -6.62
CA GLY A 54 -2.28 -7.39 -7.68
C GLY A 54 -3.23 -8.20 -8.57
N TYR A 55 -4.24 -8.83 -7.96
CA TYR A 55 -5.24 -9.59 -8.71
C TYR A 55 -6.10 -8.74 -9.66
N TYR A 56 -6.53 -7.55 -9.20
CA TYR A 56 -7.45 -6.71 -9.98
C TYR A 56 -6.75 -5.70 -10.88
N SER A 57 -5.51 -5.30 -10.56
CA SER A 57 -4.81 -4.25 -11.31
C SER A 57 -4.24 -4.73 -12.64
N ASP A 58 -3.81 -5.98 -12.72
CA ASP A 58 -3.05 -6.48 -13.88
C ASP A 58 -1.84 -5.54 -14.18
N ARG A 59 -1.17 -5.09 -13.12
CA ARG A 59 0.01 -4.19 -13.18
C ARG A 59 1.18 -4.79 -12.43
N PRO A 60 2.42 -4.52 -12.86
CA PRO A 60 3.60 -4.86 -12.08
C PRO A 60 3.55 -4.25 -10.68
N VAL A 61 4.01 -5.01 -9.69
CA VAL A 61 3.98 -4.60 -8.28
C VAL A 61 5.37 -4.70 -7.67
N LEU A 62 5.81 -3.63 -7.04
CA LEU A 62 6.88 -3.63 -6.05
C LEU A 62 6.26 -3.89 -4.67
N ASP A 63 6.45 -5.08 -4.14
CA ASP A 63 5.93 -5.47 -2.83
C ASP A 63 6.80 -4.90 -1.71
N LEU A 64 6.27 -3.92 -0.99
CA LEU A 64 7.00 -3.19 0.06
C LEU A 64 7.35 -4.05 1.27
N TYR A 65 6.70 -5.21 1.48
CA TYR A 65 7.05 -6.16 2.54
C TYR A 65 7.95 -7.33 2.06
N GLY A 66 8.16 -7.46 0.76
CA GLY A 66 9.12 -8.40 0.21
C GLY A 66 8.62 -9.83 0.02
N LEU A 67 7.31 -10.09 0.06
CA LEU A 67 6.76 -11.44 -0.18
C LEU A 67 7.00 -11.91 -1.62
N VAL A 68 6.82 -11.00 -2.59
CA VAL A 68 7.07 -11.27 -4.02
C VAL A 68 8.19 -10.41 -4.60
N THR A 69 8.74 -9.49 -3.81
CA THR A 69 9.95 -8.70 -4.15
C THR A 69 11.01 -8.96 -3.06
N PRO A 70 11.77 -10.07 -3.12
CA PRO A 70 12.65 -10.49 -2.01
C PRO A 70 13.66 -9.43 -1.56
N SER A 71 14.14 -8.57 -2.48
CA SER A 71 15.06 -7.46 -2.17
C SER A 71 14.48 -6.41 -1.21
N MET A 72 13.16 -6.32 -1.10
CA MET A 72 12.48 -5.41 -0.17
C MET A 72 12.46 -5.94 1.28
N GLY A 73 12.51 -7.25 1.47
CA GLY A 73 12.38 -7.85 2.81
C GLY A 73 13.40 -7.34 3.82
N PRO A 74 14.71 -7.42 3.56
CA PRO A 74 15.74 -6.88 4.45
C PRO A 74 15.59 -5.39 4.73
N LEU A 75 15.25 -4.60 3.71
CA LEU A 75 15.04 -3.17 3.83
C LEU A 75 13.86 -2.83 4.75
N SER A 76 12.73 -3.50 4.56
CA SER A 76 11.52 -3.27 5.36
C SER A 76 11.69 -3.71 6.81
N VAL A 77 12.46 -4.76 7.07
CA VAL A 77 12.78 -5.22 8.42
C VAL A 77 13.73 -4.24 9.13
N SER A 78 14.76 -3.75 8.45
CA SER A 78 15.78 -2.88 9.06
C SER A 78 15.32 -1.45 9.30
N GLU A 79 14.53 -0.89 8.38
CA GLU A 79 14.13 0.53 8.45
C GLU A 79 12.67 0.74 8.87
N GLY A 80 11.83 -0.26 8.67
CA GLY A 80 10.39 -0.18 8.91
C GLY A 80 9.63 0.50 7.77
N TYR A 81 8.34 0.17 7.67
CA TYR A 81 7.47 0.61 6.58
C TYR A 81 7.45 2.13 6.38
N ASP A 82 7.26 2.88 7.48
CA ASP A 82 7.12 4.34 7.40
C ASP A 82 8.35 5.02 6.82
N ARG A 83 9.56 4.60 7.24
CA ARG A 83 10.81 5.15 6.70
C ARG A 83 11.01 4.75 5.23
N VAL A 84 10.67 3.52 4.89
CA VAL A 84 10.79 3.02 3.51
C VAL A 84 9.96 3.87 2.57
N VAL A 85 8.71 4.16 2.91
CA VAL A 85 7.84 4.97 2.03
C VAL A 85 8.16 6.46 2.11
N THR A 86 8.36 7.04 3.30
CA THR A 86 8.61 8.48 3.43
C THR A 86 9.91 8.92 2.71
N ASN A 87 10.94 8.09 2.75
CA ASN A 87 12.25 8.40 2.18
C ASN A 87 12.52 7.66 0.85
N LEU A 88 11.51 7.13 0.18
CA LEU A 88 11.63 6.39 -1.10
C LEU A 88 12.79 5.38 -1.11
N ARG A 89 13.02 4.67 0.03
CA ARG A 89 14.18 3.79 0.21
C ARG A 89 14.24 2.65 -0.81
N PHE A 90 13.16 2.40 -1.50
CA PHE A 90 13.07 1.43 -2.59
C PHE A 90 13.62 1.94 -3.93
N GLU A 91 14.06 3.19 -4.02
CA GLU A 91 14.62 3.79 -5.26
C GLU A 91 15.73 2.94 -5.90
N GLY A 92 16.64 2.40 -5.08
CA GLY A 92 17.73 1.54 -5.54
C GLY A 92 17.30 0.13 -6.02
N ILE A 93 16.05 -0.25 -5.79
CA ILE A 93 15.48 -1.53 -6.21
C ILE A 93 14.62 -1.34 -7.46
N ALA A 94 13.70 -0.38 -7.41
CA ALA A 94 12.83 -0.03 -8.50
C ALA A 94 12.25 1.39 -8.31
N ARG A 95 11.81 2.00 -9.41
CA ARG A 95 11.20 3.34 -9.44
C ARG A 95 9.73 3.23 -9.88
N PRO A 96 8.83 2.88 -8.96
CA PRO A 96 7.40 2.83 -9.27
C PRO A 96 6.85 4.22 -9.57
N GLU A 97 5.88 4.30 -10.49
CA GLU A 97 5.18 5.55 -10.82
C GLU A 97 4.12 5.91 -9.78
N TYR A 98 3.64 4.90 -9.04
CA TYR A 98 2.59 5.08 -8.03
C TYR A 98 2.92 4.33 -6.74
N LEU A 99 2.41 4.89 -5.63
CA LEU A 99 2.40 4.25 -4.32
C LEU A 99 0.96 4.06 -3.86
N VAL A 100 0.63 2.88 -3.36
CA VAL A 100 -0.58 2.59 -2.59
C VAL A 100 -0.18 2.45 -1.13
N ASP A 101 -0.25 3.55 -0.41
CA ASP A 101 0.12 3.64 1.01
C ASP A 101 -1.03 3.18 1.90
N ARG A 102 -0.69 2.51 3.00
CA ARG A 102 -1.63 2.11 4.04
C ARG A 102 -1.35 2.87 5.32
N ALA A 103 -2.32 3.66 5.78
CA ALA A 103 -2.19 4.45 7.00
C ALA A 103 -3.51 4.53 7.79
N ARG A 104 -3.48 5.23 8.93
CA ARG A 104 -4.68 5.60 9.70
C ARG A 104 -5.28 6.93 9.23
N VAL A 105 -4.53 7.69 8.47
CA VAL A 105 -4.89 9.03 8.01
C VAL A 105 -4.74 9.09 6.51
N GLU A 106 -5.74 9.67 5.85
CA GLU A 106 -5.72 9.94 4.42
C GLU A 106 -4.59 10.89 4.05
N ALA A 107 -3.99 10.67 2.91
CA ALA A 107 -2.97 11.55 2.32
C ALA A 107 -1.80 11.91 3.25
N ARG A 108 -1.43 11.03 4.22
CA ARG A 108 -0.43 11.32 5.25
C ARG A 108 0.93 11.78 4.72
N LEU A 109 1.30 11.37 3.51
CA LEU A 109 2.59 11.73 2.89
C LEU A 109 2.58 13.12 2.23
N THR A 110 1.42 13.78 2.18
CA THR A 110 1.25 15.13 1.65
C THR A 110 0.73 16.13 2.68
N VAL A 111 0.40 15.66 3.88
CA VAL A 111 -0.12 16.51 4.97
C VAL A 111 1.00 17.26 5.71
N ALA A 112 2.25 16.78 5.64
CA ALA A 112 3.38 17.50 6.22
C ALA A 112 3.68 18.79 5.43
N PRO A 113 4.10 19.87 6.10
CA PRO A 113 4.28 21.19 5.48
C PRO A 113 5.51 21.30 4.58
N GLU A 114 6.00 20.21 4.02
CA GLU A 114 7.11 20.22 3.09
C GLU A 114 6.59 20.50 1.68
N PRO A 115 6.86 21.69 1.11
CA PRO A 115 6.41 22.05 -0.23
C PRO A 115 7.05 21.15 -1.32
N ASP A 116 8.00 20.31 -0.94
CA ASP A 116 8.87 19.54 -1.83
C ASP A 116 8.62 18.01 -1.75
N SER A 117 7.46 17.58 -1.27
CA SER A 117 7.13 16.14 -1.26
C SER A 117 7.11 15.58 -2.69
N PRO A 118 7.82 14.48 -2.98
CA PRO A 118 7.76 13.80 -4.28
C PRO A 118 6.41 13.11 -4.52
N TYR A 119 5.54 13.10 -3.53
CA TYR A 119 4.24 12.46 -3.59
C TYR A 119 3.14 13.44 -3.95
N ARG A 120 2.39 13.13 -5.01
CA ARG A 120 1.15 13.83 -5.36
C ARG A 120 -0.03 12.93 -5.04
N PHE A 121 -0.80 13.30 -4.03
CA PHE A 121 -2.03 12.60 -3.65
C PHE A 121 -3.05 12.61 -4.79
N LEU A 122 -3.69 11.46 -5.04
CA LEU A 122 -4.71 11.30 -6.06
C LEU A 122 -6.09 11.07 -5.45
N PHE A 123 -6.23 10.02 -4.66
CA PHE A 123 -7.45 9.67 -3.95
C PHE A 123 -7.16 8.62 -2.86
N ALA A 124 -8.16 8.34 -2.03
CA ALA A 124 -8.08 7.29 -1.03
C ALA A 124 -9.35 6.43 -0.99
N ARG A 125 -9.22 5.27 -0.35
CA ARG A 125 -10.31 4.35 -0.02
C ARG A 125 -10.14 3.88 1.41
N SER A 126 -11.16 4.05 2.23
CA SER A 126 -11.15 3.51 3.58
C SER A 126 -11.60 2.05 3.61
N VAL A 127 -11.13 1.35 4.63
CA VAL A 127 -11.55 0.01 4.99
C VAL A 127 -11.85 0.00 6.50
N PRO A 128 -13.07 -0.39 6.91
CA PRO A 128 -13.47 -0.29 8.31
C PRO A 128 -12.64 -1.17 9.24
N ASN A 129 -12.08 -2.26 8.71
CA ASN A 129 -11.35 -3.24 9.50
C ASN A 129 -10.40 -4.07 8.62
N LEU A 130 -9.13 -4.19 9.03
CA LEU A 130 -8.12 -5.05 8.39
C LEU A 130 -7.93 -6.39 9.11
N GLY A 131 -8.98 -6.90 9.76
CA GLY A 131 -8.98 -8.16 10.49
C GLY A 131 -8.69 -7.98 11.99
N ILE A 132 -8.62 -9.12 12.71
CA ILE A 132 -8.52 -9.15 14.17
C ILE A 132 -7.25 -8.47 14.69
N THR A 133 -6.15 -8.60 13.97
CA THR A 133 -4.84 -8.04 14.36
C THR A 133 -4.69 -6.55 14.05
N ARG A 134 -5.58 -5.99 13.24
CA ARG A 134 -5.56 -4.59 12.80
C ARG A 134 -6.96 -3.98 12.88
N PRO A 135 -7.53 -3.89 14.08
CA PRO A 135 -8.90 -3.40 14.26
C PRO A 135 -9.01 -1.91 13.95
N GLY A 136 -10.24 -1.50 13.64
CA GLY A 136 -10.58 -0.12 13.32
C GLY A 136 -10.27 0.28 11.88
N GLU A 137 -10.66 1.49 11.54
CA GLU A 137 -10.55 2.03 10.20
C GLU A 137 -9.10 2.22 9.75
N TRP A 138 -8.85 1.85 8.50
CA TRP A 138 -7.60 2.09 7.79
C TRP A 138 -7.90 2.75 6.47
N VAL A 139 -6.90 3.45 5.93
CA VAL A 139 -7.02 4.17 4.66
C VAL A 139 -5.91 3.72 3.72
N TYR A 140 -6.28 3.38 2.49
CA TYR A 140 -5.36 3.20 1.38
C TYR A 140 -5.37 4.45 0.52
N SER A 141 -4.27 5.20 0.55
CA SER A 141 -4.07 6.41 -0.24
C SER A 141 -3.22 6.13 -1.47
N VAL A 142 -3.66 6.59 -2.62
CA VAL A 142 -2.93 6.46 -3.88
C VAL A 142 -2.21 7.77 -4.17
N TYR A 143 -0.91 7.65 -4.43
CA TYR A 143 -0.04 8.76 -4.81
C TYR A 143 0.62 8.47 -6.15
N ALA A 144 0.78 9.50 -6.98
CA ALA A 144 1.77 9.50 -8.04
C ALA A 144 3.12 9.94 -7.43
N ILE A 145 4.22 9.34 -7.91
CA ILE A 145 5.58 9.67 -7.45
C ILE A 145 6.26 10.53 -8.52
N ASP A 146 6.68 11.73 -8.14
CA ASP A 146 7.49 12.61 -8.96
C ASP A 146 8.97 12.37 -8.71
N TRP A 147 9.58 11.52 -9.52
CA TRP A 147 11.00 11.19 -9.41
C TRP A 147 11.91 12.36 -9.76
N ALA A 148 11.45 13.29 -10.62
CA ALA A 148 12.24 14.50 -10.94
C ALA A 148 12.30 15.43 -9.74
N ALA A 149 11.20 15.64 -9.04
CA ALA A 149 11.19 16.38 -7.77
C ALA A 149 12.08 15.71 -6.73
N TRP A 150 12.02 14.37 -6.61
CA TRP A 150 12.88 13.62 -5.69
C TRP A 150 14.37 13.82 -5.97
N GLU A 151 14.81 13.76 -7.23
CA GLU A 151 16.21 13.95 -7.64
C GLU A 151 16.71 15.37 -7.34
N LEU A 152 15.86 16.38 -7.51
CA LEU A 152 16.21 17.77 -7.16
C LEU A 152 16.49 17.95 -5.67
N LEU A 153 15.74 17.25 -4.82
CA LEU A 153 15.91 17.27 -3.37
C LEU A 153 17.12 16.43 -2.90
N HIS A 154 17.52 15.44 -3.69
CA HIS A 154 18.58 14.48 -3.33
C HIS A 154 19.67 14.35 -4.40
N PRO A 155 20.34 15.47 -4.79
CA PRO A 155 21.26 15.48 -5.95
C PRO A 155 22.46 14.52 -5.81
N LYS A 156 22.79 14.06 -4.60
CA LYS A 156 23.88 13.10 -4.36
C LYS A 156 23.52 11.65 -4.69
N LEU A 157 22.23 11.32 -4.85
CA LEU A 157 21.76 9.97 -5.18
C LEU A 157 21.64 9.77 -6.69
N ALA A 158 21.45 10.83 -7.46
CA ALA A 158 21.30 10.78 -8.92
C ALA A 158 22.59 10.39 -9.69
N ASN A 159 23.75 10.40 -9.04
CA ASN A 159 25.08 10.14 -9.66
C ASN A 159 25.68 8.77 -9.27
N ARG A 160 24.88 7.82 -8.79
CA ARG A 160 25.27 6.43 -8.51
C ARG A 160 24.55 5.48 -9.44
#